data_ea95ad3782fe4ebc581fbdf74f76c829
#
_entry.id   ea95ad3782fe4ebc581fbdf74f76c829
#
_cell.length_a   1.000
_cell.length_b   1.000
_cell.length_c   1.000
_cell.angle_alpha   90.00
_cell.angle_beta   90.00
_cell.angle_gamma   90.00
#
_symmetry.space_group_name_H-M   'P 1'
#
loop_
_entity.id
_entity.type
_entity.pdbx_description
1 polymer ?
#
loop_
_entity_poly.entity_id
_entity_poly.type
_entity_poly.pdbx_seq_one_letter_code
_entity_poly.pdbx_strand_id
1 'polypeptide(L)'
;VTNDDGVHAPGILALKQAVDPLGEVFVIAPMVNRSAIARGITIRDPLVVDEVEMGDGTLAFAISGTPVDCVRLGALGLIGAPPDVVVSGANLGLNLGDDVTYSGTVAAALEGVMLGIPAIAVSQDALGGGSGPGLDYDFSAVTRFAARLVPLACAARFPRHVIFNVNGPGVAPGALAGARVTRLGRRVYDDTLSLELESGSTRHFRIYGEPMSHDMQPGTDLSAIDDNLLSVTPLHFDLTDLAGMDHMARWEVDVLLTSVIQAD
;
A
#
# COMPACT_ATOMS: atom_id res chain seq x y z
N VAL A 1 -6.94 -6.25 -10.10
CA VAL A 1 -6.09 -6.58 -8.92
C VAL A 1 -4.63 -6.27 -9.26
N THR A 2 -3.88 -5.71 -8.31
CA THR A 2 -2.45 -5.42 -8.41
C THR A 2 -1.74 -5.68 -7.08
N ASN A 3 -0.40 -5.57 -7.02
CA ASN A 3 0.41 -5.62 -5.80
C ASN A 3 1.79 -4.96 -6.03
N ASP A 4 2.67 -5.00 -5.03
CA ASP A 4 4.09 -4.65 -5.15
C ASP A 4 5.05 -5.85 -4.93
N ASP A 5 4.55 -7.00 -4.50
CA ASP A 5 5.35 -8.22 -4.36
C ASP A 5 5.65 -8.93 -5.69
N GLY A 6 4.93 -8.58 -6.75
CA GLY A 6 5.06 -9.16 -8.08
C GLY A 6 3.92 -10.11 -8.46
N VAL A 7 3.75 -10.33 -9.77
CA VAL A 7 2.62 -11.07 -10.36
C VAL A 7 2.48 -12.52 -9.88
N HIS A 8 3.59 -13.16 -9.49
CA HIS A 8 3.60 -14.54 -8.99
C HIS A 8 3.58 -14.67 -7.47
N ALA A 9 3.42 -13.55 -6.74
CA ALA A 9 3.34 -13.60 -5.28
C ALA A 9 2.07 -14.34 -4.80
N PRO A 10 2.13 -15.12 -3.70
CA PRO A 10 0.98 -15.89 -3.25
C PRO A 10 -0.20 -15.02 -2.82
N GLY A 11 0.07 -13.83 -2.29
CA GLY A 11 -0.97 -12.91 -1.82
C GLY A 11 -1.86 -12.37 -2.93
N ILE A 12 -1.32 -12.07 -4.12
CA ILE A 12 -2.13 -11.56 -5.23
C ILE A 12 -3.06 -12.64 -5.77
N LEU A 13 -2.60 -13.89 -5.82
CA LEU A 13 -3.42 -15.02 -6.22
C LEU A 13 -4.57 -15.25 -5.23
N ALA A 14 -4.27 -15.23 -3.92
CA ALA A 14 -5.28 -15.37 -2.88
C ALA A 14 -6.33 -14.24 -2.93
N LEU A 15 -5.88 -13.00 -3.18
CA LEU A 15 -6.78 -11.85 -3.31
C LEU A 15 -7.64 -11.95 -4.56
N LYS A 16 -7.05 -12.30 -5.72
CA LYS A 16 -7.79 -12.53 -6.97
C LYS A 16 -8.90 -13.56 -6.76
N GLN A 17 -8.57 -14.73 -6.22
CA GLN A 17 -9.54 -15.80 -5.96
C GLN A 17 -10.67 -15.37 -5.00
N ALA A 18 -10.39 -14.51 -4.04
CA ALA A 18 -11.41 -14.00 -3.12
C ALA A 18 -12.40 -13.04 -3.79
N VAL A 19 -11.95 -12.26 -4.80
CA VAL A 19 -12.78 -11.28 -5.50
C VAL A 19 -13.39 -11.82 -6.81
N ASP A 20 -12.91 -12.94 -7.37
CA ASP A 20 -13.45 -13.59 -8.58
C ASP A 20 -14.98 -13.75 -8.57
N PRO A 21 -15.64 -14.12 -7.45
CA PRO A 21 -17.10 -14.26 -7.42
C PRO A 21 -17.87 -12.94 -7.59
N LEU A 22 -17.19 -11.78 -7.56
CA LEU A 22 -17.83 -10.47 -7.63
C LEU A 22 -17.97 -9.93 -9.06
N GLY A 23 -17.19 -10.46 -10.02
CA GLY A 23 -17.22 -10.01 -11.41
C GLY A 23 -16.01 -10.47 -12.20
N GLU A 24 -15.77 -9.83 -13.33
CA GLU A 24 -14.59 -10.08 -14.17
C GLU A 24 -13.35 -9.47 -13.50
N VAL A 25 -12.30 -10.29 -13.32
CA VAL A 25 -11.09 -9.88 -12.59
C VAL A 25 -9.88 -9.91 -13.52
N PHE A 26 -9.23 -8.77 -13.68
CA PHE A 26 -7.94 -8.65 -14.34
C PHE A 26 -6.84 -8.49 -13.30
N VAL A 27 -5.75 -9.24 -13.46
CA VAL A 27 -4.52 -9.06 -12.69
C VAL A 27 -3.50 -8.32 -13.54
N ILE A 28 -3.05 -7.16 -13.03
CA ILE A 28 -2.01 -6.33 -13.66
C ILE A 28 -1.02 -6.01 -12.56
N ALA A 29 0.18 -6.59 -12.59
CA ALA A 29 1.13 -6.48 -11.49
C ALA A 29 2.58 -6.39 -11.99
N PRO A 30 3.51 -5.87 -11.17
CA PRO A 30 4.91 -5.85 -11.54
C PRO A 30 5.47 -7.24 -11.83
N MET A 31 6.40 -7.34 -12.80
CA MET A 31 7.14 -8.57 -13.12
C MET A 31 7.95 -9.09 -11.95
N VAL A 32 8.46 -8.17 -11.13
CA VAL A 32 9.34 -8.45 -9.99
C VAL A 32 8.88 -7.70 -8.77
N ASN A 33 9.38 -8.12 -7.59
CA ASN A 33 9.11 -7.42 -6.34
C ASN A 33 9.55 -5.95 -6.41
N ARG A 34 8.67 -5.05 -5.97
CA ARG A 34 8.82 -3.59 -5.90
C ARG A 34 8.56 -3.06 -4.49
N SER A 35 8.80 -3.86 -3.45
CA SER A 35 8.63 -3.44 -2.05
C SER A 35 9.39 -2.15 -1.74
N ALA A 36 8.82 -1.31 -0.90
CA ALA A 36 9.36 -0.01 -0.48
C ALA A 36 9.63 0.98 -1.63
N ILE A 37 8.98 0.82 -2.80
CA ILE A 37 9.12 1.77 -3.93
C ILE A 37 8.32 3.05 -3.71
N ALA A 38 7.54 3.12 -2.67
CA ALA A 38 6.61 4.22 -2.42
C ALA A 38 5.67 4.44 -3.63
N ARG A 39 5.41 5.69 -3.99
CA ARG A 39 4.56 6.07 -5.12
C ARG A 39 5.37 6.40 -6.39
N GLY A 40 6.40 5.60 -6.67
CA GLY A 40 7.19 5.74 -7.89
C GLY A 40 6.36 5.51 -9.15
N ILE A 41 6.67 6.26 -10.23
CA ILE A 41 6.06 6.12 -11.56
C ILE A 41 7.14 6.08 -12.63
N THR A 42 6.85 5.41 -13.75
CA THR A 42 7.74 5.36 -14.91
C THR A 42 7.34 6.45 -15.91
N ILE A 43 8.23 7.43 -16.14
CA ILE A 43 7.91 8.60 -16.98
C ILE A 43 8.59 8.53 -18.36
N ARG A 44 9.84 8.09 -18.42
CA ARG A 44 10.68 8.22 -19.63
C ARG A 44 10.77 6.95 -20.46
N ASP A 45 10.78 5.81 -19.81
CA ASP A 45 10.99 4.53 -20.45
C ASP A 45 9.65 3.88 -20.81
N PRO A 46 9.56 3.21 -21.97
CA PRO A 46 8.38 2.41 -22.30
C PRO A 46 8.17 1.29 -21.27
N LEU A 47 6.91 1.04 -20.92
CA LEU A 47 6.53 -0.09 -20.11
C LEU A 47 6.41 -1.35 -20.96
N VAL A 48 7.07 -2.42 -20.56
CA VAL A 48 6.90 -3.75 -21.15
C VAL A 48 5.73 -4.43 -20.44
N VAL A 49 4.89 -5.10 -21.22
CA VAL A 49 3.72 -5.85 -20.76
C VAL A 49 3.81 -7.25 -21.31
N ASP A 50 3.93 -8.24 -20.44
CA ASP A 50 3.90 -9.67 -20.79
C ASP A 50 2.62 -10.30 -20.26
N GLU A 51 2.01 -11.20 -21.05
CA GLU A 51 0.95 -12.08 -20.56
C GLU A 51 1.60 -13.30 -19.90
N VAL A 52 1.24 -13.60 -18.66
CA VAL A 52 1.78 -14.72 -17.89
C VAL A 52 0.67 -15.55 -17.29
N GLU A 53 0.91 -16.84 -17.12
CA GLU A 53 -0.02 -17.74 -16.45
C GLU A 53 0.20 -17.69 -14.93
N MET A 54 -0.87 -17.54 -14.18
CA MET A 54 -0.89 -17.60 -12.71
C MET A 54 -0.99 -19.05 -12.21
N GLY A 55 -0.78 -19.24 -10.91
CA GLY A 55 -0.84 -20.55 -10.28
C GLY A 55 -2.20 -21.29 -10.36
N ASP A 56 -3.29 -20.59 -10.73
CA ASP A 56 -4.62 -21.15 -10.96
C ASP A 56 -4.94 -21.35 -12.47
N GLY A 57 -3.96 -21.15 -13.35
CA GLY A 57 -4.11 -21.29 -14.80
C GLY A 57 -4.76 -20.08 -15.50
N THR A 58 -5.11 -19.00 -14.78
CA THR A 58 -5.61 -17.77 -15.38
C THR A 58 -4.47 -16.89 -15.89
N LEU A 59 -4.76 -16.03 -16.88
CA LEU A 59 -3.78 -15.08 -17.41
C LEU A 59 -3.74 -13.79 -16.58
N ALA A 60 -2.55 -13.23 -16.46
CA ALA A 60 -2.27 -11.94 -15.84
C ALA A 60 -1.34 -11.12 -16.73
N PHE A 61 -1.35 -9.80 -16.57
CA PHE A 61 -0.39 -8.89 -17.19
C PHE A 61 0.75 -8.59 -16.21
N ALA A 62 1.95 -9.01 -16.57
CA ALA A 62 3.18 -8.70 -15.87
C ALA A 62 3.81 -7.43 -16.47
N ILE A 63 4.08 -6.42 -15.61
CA ILE A 63 4.51 -5.10 -16.06
C ILE A 63 5.95 -4.83 -15.57
N SER A 64 6.81 -4.27 -16.44
CA SER A 64 8.17 -3.87 -16.05
C SER A 64 8.20 -2.68 -15.07
N GLY A 65 7.08 -1.99 -14.88
CA GLY A 65 6.92 -0.79 -14.05
C GLY A 65 6.63 -1.05 -12.58
N THR A 66 6.05 -0.03 -11.97
CA THR A 66 5.65 0.00 -10.55
C THR A 66 4.19 -0.41 -10.38
N PRO A 67 3.70 -0.64 -9.14
CA PRO A 67 2.27 -0.86 -8.87
C PRO A 67 1.37 0.29 -9.35
N VAL A 68 1.86 1.52 -9.27
CA VAL A 68 1.16 2.71 -9.77
C VAL A 68 1.02 2.65 -11.30
N ASP A 69 2.08 2.26 -12.03
CA ASP A 69 2.04 2.08 -13.48
C ASP A 69 1.03 0.99 -13.87
N CYS A 70 0.95 -0.10 -13.10
CA CYS A 70 -0.02 -1.18 -13.33
C CYS A 70 -1.48 -0.67 -13.27
N VAL A 71 -1.81 0.14 -12.25
CA VAL A 71 -3.14 0.76 -12.12
C VAL A 71 -3.43 1.69 -13.28
N ARG A 72 -2.45 2.54 -13.66
CA ARG A 72 -2.60 3.46 -14.79
C ARG A 72 -2.84 2.73 -16.11
N LEU A 73 -2.08 1.68 -16.41
CA LEU A 73 -2.28 0.87 -17.62
C LEU A 73 -3.69 0.27 -17.67
N GLY A 74 -4.17 -0.30 -16.58
CA GLY A 74 -5.54 -0.83 -16.49
C GLY A 74 -6.60 0.25 -16.70
N ALA A 75 -6.45 1.40 -16.06
CA ALA A 75 -7.38 2.52 -16.17
C ALA A 75 -7.38 3.19 -17.55
N LEU A 76 -6.23 3.19 -18.25
CA LEU A 76 -6.04 3.85 -19.54
C LEU A 76 -6.32 2.96 -20.74
N GLY A 77 -6.75 1.71 -20.56
CA GLY A 77 -7.28 0.90 -21.65
C GLY A 77 -6.56 -0.41 -21.94
N LEU A 78 -5.57 -0.85 -21.15
CA LEU A 78 -4.94 -2.17 -21.33
C LEU A 78 -5.97 -3.31 -21.31
N ILE A 79 -7.01 -3.18 -20.50
CA ILE A 79 -8.11 -4.14 -20.36
C ILE A 79 -9.41 -3.69 -21.06
N GLY A 80 -9.31 -2.73 -21.99
CA GLY A 80 -10.45 -2.17 -22.73
C GLY A 80 -11.12 -1.00 -22.01
N ALA A 81 -11.98 -1.26 -21.03
CA ALA A 81 -12.63 -0.23 -20.22
C ALA A 81 -11.91 -0.02 -18.86
N PRO A 82 -11.99 1.17 -18.26
CA PRO A 82 -11.54 1.37 -16.88
C PRO A 82 -12.24 0.42 -15.91
N PRO A 83 -11.54 -0.15 -14.93
CA PRO A 83 -12.16 -1.03 -13.94
C PRO A 83 -13.10 -0.26 -13.00
N ASP A 84 -14.12 -0.95 -12.47
CA ASP A 84 -15.05 -0.40 -11.46
C ASP A 84 -14.39 -0.22 -10.08
N VAL A 85 -13.35 -1.01 -9.79
CA VAL A 85 -12.62 -0.98 -8.53
C VAL A 85 -11.18 -1.45 -8.70
N VAL A 86 -10.26 -0.86 -7.96
CA VAL A 86 -8.88 -1.34 -7.80
C VAL A 86 -8.74 -2.02 -6.45
N VAL A 87 -8.23 -3.27 -6.42
CA VAL A 87 -7.86 -3.95 -5.18
C VAL A 87 -6.37 -4.28 -5.24
N SER A 88 -5.59 -3.68 -4.33
CA SER A 88 -4.14 -3.81 -4.28
C SER A 88 -3.69 -4.68 -3.12
N GLY A 89 -2.92 -5.72 -3.38
CA GLY A 89 -2.42 -6.69 -2.41
C GLY A 89 -2.69 -8.14 -2.86
N ALA A 90 -2.79 -9.15 -1.94
CA ALA A 90 -2.49 -8.97 -0.53
C ALA A 90 -0.98 -8.94 -0.30
N ASN A 91 -0.49 -7.88 0.32
CA ASN A 91 0.92 -7.65 0.57
C ASN A 91 1.50 -8.64 1.59
N LEU A 92 2.76 -9.04 1.40
CA LEU A 92 3.55 -9.85 2.34
C LEU A 92 4.14 -8.95 3.44
N GLY A 93 3.36 -8.64 4.44
CA GLY A 93 3.67 -7.74 5.55
C GLY A 93 2.66 -6.62 5.68
N LEU A 94 2.70 -5.95 6.82
CA LEU A 94 1.75 -4.90 7.19
C LEU A 94 2.13 -3.54 6.60
N ASN A 95 1.11 -2.74 6.27
CA ASN A 95 1.24 -1.34 5.87
C ASN A 95 0.48 -0.46 6.88
N LEU A 96 1.14 -0.10 7.98
CA LEU A 96 0.57 0.57 9.15
C LEU A 96 1.29 1.88 9.45
N GLY A 97 0.59 2.79 10.13
CA GLY A 97 1.18 4.04 10.61
C GLY A 97 1.88 4.83 9.51
N ASP A 98 3.06 5.35 9.82
CA ASP A 98 3.86 6.16 8.90
C ASP A 98 4.36 5.36 7.68
N ASP A 99 4.45 4.02 7.78
CA ASP A 99 4.96 3.15 6.71
C ASP A 99 4.07 3.14 5.47
N VAL A 100 2.80 3.54 5.57
CA VAL A 100 1.90 3.68 4.43
C VAL A 100 2.51 4.58 3.33
N THR A 101 3.41 5.50 3.70
CA THR A 101 4.08 6.41 2.76
C THR A 101 5.14 5.72 1.90
N TYR A 102 5.66 4.57 2.33
CA TYR A 102 6.64 3.77 1.59
C TYR A 102 6.00 2.61 0.81
N SER A 103 4.73 2.31 1.08
CA SER A 103 4.03 1.14 0.53
C SER A 103 3.65 1.31 -0.94
N GLY A 104 4.11 0.39 -1.79
CA GLY A 104 3.64 0.26 -3.17
C GLY A 104 2.18 -0.20 -3.24
N THR A 105 1.76 -1.09 -2.33
CA THR A 105 0.38 -1.57 -2.21
C THR A 105 -0.60 -0.43 -1.92
N VAL A 106 -0.30 0.43 -0.92
CA VAL A 106 -1.12 1.61 -0.59
C VAL A 106 -1.07 2.64 -1.73
N ALA A 107 0.11 2.84 -2.33
CA ALA A 107 0.30 3.77 -3.44
C ALA A 107 -0.55 3.42 -4.66
N ALA A 108 -0.65 2.12 -5.02
CA ALA A 108 -1.50 1.65 -6.11
C ALA A 108 -3.00 1.91 -5.83
N ALA A 109 -3.47 1.68 -4.61
CA ALA A 109 -4.85 1.99 -4.24
C ALA A 109 -5.12 3.51 -4.29
N LEU A 110 -4.19 4.34 -3.78
CA LEU A 110 -4.28 5.80 -3.88
C LEU A 110 -4.29 6.28 -5.33
N GLU A 111 -3.55 5.62 -6.24
CA GLU A 111 -3.61 5.94 -7.66
C GLU A 111 -4.98 5.65 -8.25
N GLY A 112 -5.63 4.55 -7.85
CA GLY A 112 -7.01 4.24 -8.25
C GLY A 112 -7.96 5.40 -7.95
N VAL A 113 -7.99 5.88 -6.71
CA VAL A 113 -8.90 6.99 -6.34
C VAL A 113 -8.53 8.33 -6.98
N MET A 114 -7.26 8.56 -7.32
CA MET A 114 -6.85 9.74 -8.09
C MET A 114 -7.36 9.69 -9.53
N LEU A 115 -7.52 8.51 -10.09
CA LEU A 115 -8.13 8.28 -11.41
C LEU A 115 -9.67 8.19 -11.33
N GLY A 116 -10.26 8.43 -10.15
CA GLY A 116 -11.70 8.38 -9.91
C GLY A 116 -12.27 6.98 -9.73
N ILE A 117 -11.43 5.98 -9.53
CA ILE A 117 -11.79 4.57 -9.36
C ILE A 117 -11.71 4.22 -7.87
N PRO A 118 -12.78 3.70 -7.23
CA PRO A 118 -12.74 3.23 -5.85
C PRO A 118 -11.60 2.22 -5.63
N ALA A 119 -10.96 2.24 -4.46
CA ALA A 119 -9.83 1.35 -4.25
C ALA A 119 -9.66 0.86 -2.81
N ILE A 120 -9.08 -0.34 -2.67
CA ILE A 120 -8.77 -1.01 -1.41
C ILE A 120 -7.33 -1.48 -1.44
N ALA A 121 -6.56 -1.19 -0.39
CA ALA A 121 -5.25 -1.79 -0.12
C ALA A 121 -5.39 -2.91 0.91
N VAL A 122 -4.73 -4.04 0.69
CA VAL A 122 -4.86 -5.25 1.52
C VAL A 122 -3.47 -5.77 1.88
N SER A 123 -3.22 -6.00 3.15
CA SER A 123 -1.93 -6.45 3.67
C SER A 123 -2.13 -7.50 4.76
N GLN A 124 -1.22 -8.46 4.85
CA GLN A 124 -1.26 -9.56 5.81
C GLN A 124 0.11 -9.73 6.49
N ASP A 125 0.11 -9.80 7.80
CA ASP A 125 1.29 -10.17 8.57
C ASP A 125 1.59 -11.68 8.44
N ALA A 126 2.85 -12.09 8.55
CA ALA A 126 3.20 -13.49 8.62
C ALA A 126 2.65 -14.14 9.90
N LEU A 127 2.35 -15.42 9.86
CA LEU A 127 1.94 -16.18 11.05
C LEU A 127 3.05 -16.13 12.11
N GLY A 128 2.73 -15.58 13.27
CA GLY A 128 3.69 -15.29 14.31
C GLY A 128 4.40 -13.94 14.19
N GLY A 129 4.03 -13.14 13.21
CA GLY A 129 4.56 -11.79 12.96
C GLY A 129 5.75 -11.75 11.99
N GLY A 130 5.95 -10.59 11.39
CA GLY A 130 7.04 -10.32 10.47
C GLY A 130 6.62 -10.18 9.00
N SER A 131 7.60 -9.92 8.15
CA SER A 131 7.37 -9.76 6.71
C SER A 131 8.54 -10.29 5.90
N GLY A 132 8.26 -10.76 4.68
CA GLY A 132 9.27 -11.16 3.73
C GLY A 132 9.13 -12.59 3.19
N PRO A 133 9.96 -12.97 2.23
CA PRO A 133 9.92 -14.28 1.59
C PRO A 133 10.35 -15.38 2.57
N GLY A 134 9.70 -16.55 2.46
CA GLY A 134 10.02 -17.75 3.26
C GLY A 134 9.32 -17.80 4.61
N LEU A 135 8.49 -16.82 4.95
CA LEU A 135 7.58 -16.87 6.08
C LEU A 135 6.22 -17.46 5.66
N ASP A 136 5.49 -18.00 6.64
CA ASP A 136 4.15 -18.53 6.41
C ASP A 136 3.09 -17.43 6.52
N TYR A 137 2.15 -17.43 5.58
CA TYR A 137 1.03 -16.47 5.54
C TYR A 137 -0.29 -17.19 5.36
N ASP A 138 -1.32 -16.75 6.08
CA ASP A 138 -2.70 -17.11 5.82
C ASP A 138 -3.51 -15.90 5.36
N PHE A 139 -3.65 -15.76 4.05
CA PHE A 139 -4.39 -14.66 3.44
C PHE A 139 -5.91 -14.83 3.49
N SER A 140 -6.41 -16.00 3.91
CA SER A 140 -7.81 -16.40 3.73
C SER A 140 -8.81 -15.47 4.42
N ALA A 141 -8.49 -14.96 5.59
CA ALA A 141 -9.38 -14.07 6.34
C ALA A 141 -9.37 -12.65 5.76
N VAL A 142 -8.19 -12.06 5.57
CA VAL A 142 -8.06 -10.67 5.10
C VAL A 142 -8.59 -10.50 3.68
N THR A 143 -8.35 -11.45 2.78
CA THR A 143 -8.83 -11.38 1.39
C THR A 143 -10.33 -11.56 1.28
N ARG A 144 -10.93 -12.50 2.04
CA ARG A 144 -12.40 -12.62 2.13
C ARG A 144 -13.05 -11.39 2.74
N PHE A 145 -12.40 -10.79 3.74
CA PHE A 145 -12.87 -9.54 4.32
C PHE A 145 -12.81 -8.40 3.31
N ALA A 146 -11.70 -8.25 2.58
CA ALA A 146 -11.56 -7.26 1.52
C ALA A 146 -12.61 -7.44 0.41
N ALA A 147 -12.91 -8.67 -0.01
CA ALA A 147 -13.98 -8.96 -0.97
C ALA A 147 -15.36 -8.47 -0.49
N ARG A 148 -15.64 -8.50 0.82
CA ARG A 148 -16.87 -7.93 1.41
C ARG A 148 -16.89 -6.41 1.41
N LEU A 149 -15.73 -5.76 1.38
CA LEU A 149 -15.64 -4.29 1.28
C LEU A 149 -15.81 -3.77 -0.14
N VAL A 150 -15.53 -4.57 -1.19
CA VAL A 150 -15.63 -4.15 -2.60
C VAL A 150 -16.99 -3.51 -2.94
N PRO A 151 -18.16 -4.12 -2.64
CA PRO A 151 -19.44 -3.48 -2.92
C PRO A 151 -19.66 -2.19 -2.15
N LEU A 152 -19.07 -2.06 -0.95
CA LEU A 152 -19.17 -0.86 -0.12
C LEU A 152 -18.31 0.28 -0.69
N ALA A 153 -17.11 -0.05 -1.20
CA ALA A 153 -16.22 0.92 -1.86
C ALA A 153 -16.84 1.44 -3.16
N CYS A 154 -17.55 0.59 -3.92
CA CYS A 154 -18.25 0.98 -5.15
C CYS A 154 -19.56 1.74 -4.89
N ALA A 155 -20.08 1.74 -3.66
CA ALA A 155 -21.32 2.42 -3.34
C ALA A 155 -21.19 3.95 -3.47
N ALA A 156 -22.15 4.61 -4.12
CA ALA A 156 -22.14 6.05 -4.41
C ALA A 156 -22.03 6.96 -3.16
N ARG A 157 -22.20 6.42 -1.97
CA ARG A 157 -22.13 7.15 -0.69
C ARG A 157 -20.73 7.19 -0.07
N PHE A 158 -19.76 6.41 -0.61
CA PHE A 158 -18.40 6.42 -0.09
C PHE A 158 -17.62 7.63 -0.64
N PRO A 159 -16.80 8.32 0.17
CA PRO A 159 -16.00 9.46 -0.29
C PRO A 159 -15.08 9.07 -1.44
N ARG A 160 -15.14 9.80 -2.56
CA ARG A 160 -14.47 9.42 -3.82
C ARG A 160 -12.94 9.46 -3.78
N HIS A 161 -12.34 10.10 -2.78
CA HIS A 161 -10.88 10.26 -2.66
C HIS A 161 -10.30 9.50 -1.47
N VAL A 162 -11.05 8.52 -0.95
CA VAL A 162 -10.66 7.71 0.21
C VAL A 162 -10.51 6.27 -0.22
N ILE A 163 -9.41 5.63 0.19
CA ILE A 163 -9.21 4.19 0.09
C ILE A 163 -9.50 3.51 1.43
N PHE A 164 -9.79 2.23 1.40
CA PHE A 164 -9.70 1.37 2.58
C PHE A 164 -8.30 0.75 2.64
N ASN A 165 -7.54 1.03 3.70
CA ASN A 165 -6.29 0.31 3.99
C ASN A 165 -6.59 -0.77 5.02
N VAL A 166 -6.55 -2.03 4.58
CA VAL A 166 -6.92 -3.21 5.37
C VAL A 166 -5.67 -4.01 5.72
N ASN A 167 -5.47 -4.27 7.00
CA ASN A 167 -4.34 -5.07 7.48
C ASN A 167 -4.83 -6.21 8.37
N GLY A 168 -4.28 -7.41 8.14
CA GLY A 168 -4.56 -8.61 8.93
C GLY A 168 -3.40 -8.98 9.83
N PRO A 169 -3.63 -9.24 11.14
CA PRO A 169 -2.58 -9.70 12.06
C PRO A 169 -2.10 -11.11 11.71
N GLY A 170 -0.88 -11.44 12.11
CA GLY A 170 -0.20 -12.72 11.87
C GLY A 170 -0.73 -13.88 12.72
N VAL A 171 -2.04 -14.07 12.74
CA VAL A 171 -2.70 -15.15 13.50
C VAL A 171 -3.60 -15.99 12.60
N ALA A 172 -3.84 -17.24 13.00
CA ALA A 172 -4.79 -18.09 12.29
C ALA A 172 -6.21 -17.46 12.29
N PRO A 173 -7.03 -17.68 11.25
CA PRO A 173 -8.37 -17.09 11.13
C PRO A 173 -9.29 -17.27 12.34
N GLY A 174 -9.18 -18.43 13.01
CA GLY A 174 -9.97 -18.73 14.22
C GLY A 174 -9.52 -17.98 15.48
N ALA A 175 -8.36 -17.32 15.46
CA ALA A 175 -7.84 -16.50 16.54
C ALA A 175 -8.10 -14.99 16.34
N LEU A 176 -8.68 -14.60 15.20
CA LEU A 176 -9.09 -13.23 14.96
C LEU A 176 -10.17 -12.80 15.94
N ALA A 177 -9.95 -11.69 16.65
CA ALA A 177 -10.91 -11.13 17.60
C ALA A 177 -12.00 -10.25 16.94
N GLY A 178 -11.88 -9.97 15.62
CA GLY A 178 -12.84 -9.16 14.87
C GLY A 178 -12.18 -8.18 13.92
N ALA A 179 -12.84 -7.03 13.65
CA ALA A 179 -12.31 -5.95 12.83
C ALA A 179 -12.62 -4.60 13.48
N ARG A 180 -11.75 -3.61 13.23
CA ARG A 180 -11.87 -2.26 13.81
C ARG A 180 -11.58 -1.19 12.76
N VAL A 181 -12.42 -0.15 12.71
CA VAL A 181 -12.08 1.09 11.99
C VAL A 181 -11.05 1.85 12.83
N THR A 182 -9.95 2.23 12.19
CA THR A 182 -8.77 2.76 12.87
C THR A 182 -8.29 4.07 12.22
N ARG A 183 -7.41 4.76 12.92
CA ARG A 183 -6.55 5.80 12.38
C ARG A 183 -5.11 5.29 12.30
N LEU A 184 -4.28 5.95 11.52
CA LEU A 184 -2.85 5.65 11.51
C LEU A 184 -2.22 5.86 12.89
N GLY A 185 -1.40 4.90 13.30
CA GLY A 185 -0.53 5.02 14.46
C GLY A 185 0.82 5.64 14.09
N ARG A 186 1.75 5.65 15.04
CA ARG A 186 3.15 6.08 14.82
C ARG A 186 4.09 4.93 15.13
N ARG A 187 4.97 4.63 14.19
CA ARG A 187 6.10 3.75 14.45
C ARG A 187 7.23 4.54 15.11
N VAL A 188 7.93 3.88 16.02
CA VAL A 188 9.16 4.38 16.62
C VAL A 188 10.29 3.52 16.04
N TYR A 189 11.13 4.14 15.22
CA TYR A 189 12.29 3.50 14.65
C TYR A 189 13.48 3.74 15.58
N ASP A 190 14.18 2.68 15.93
CA ASP A 190 15.50 2.76 16.56
C ASP A 190 16.58 2.55 15.48
N ASP A 191 16.63 3.52 14.57
CA ASP A 191 17.52 3.44 13.42
C ASP A 191 18.97 3.60 13.88
N THR A 192 19.79 2.59 13.58
CA THR A 192 21.22 2.62 13.84
C THR A 192 21.99 2.51 12.53
N LEU A 193 23.04 3.31 12.39
CA LEU A 193 23.96 3.22 11.27
C LEU A 193 25.04 2.20 11.60
N SER A 194 25.04 1.05 10.94
CA SER A 194 26.08 0.03 11.09
C SER A 194 26.94 -0.06 9.82
N LEU A 195 28.26 -0.04 9.98
CA LEU A 195 29.21 -0.29 8.90
C LEU A 195 29.36 -1.81 8.74
N GLU A 196 28.99 -2.35 7.58
CA GLU A 196 29.07 -3.79 7.28
C GLU A 196 30.37 -4.17 6.57
N LEU A 197 30.86 -3.32 5.68
CA LEU A 197 32.07 -3.58 4.91
C LEU A 197 32.77 -2.26 4.55
N GLU A 198 34.08 -2.24 4.62
CA GLU A 198 34.92 -1.17 4.11
C GLU A 198 36.03 -1.76 3.21
N SER A 199 36.14 -1.24 1.99
CA SER A 199 37.15 -1.65 1.01
C SER A 199 37.63 -0.44 0.22
N GLY A 200 38.84 0.05 0.53
CA GLY A 200 39.40 1.27 -0.06
C GLY A 200 38.51 2.48 0.27
N SER A 201 38.00 3.17 -0.76
CA SER A 201 37.09 4.32 -0.59
C SER A 201 35.59 3.96 -0.53
N THR A 202 35.25 2.66 -0.66
CA THR A 202 33.86 2.18 -0.67
C THR A 202 33.49 1.66 0.71
N ARG A 203 32.37 2.14 1.23
CA ARG A 203 31.80 1.71 2.51
C ARG A 203 30.36 1.25 2.31
N HIS A 204 29.99 0.13 2.93
CA HIS A 204 28.64 -0.43 2.93
C HIS A 204 28.06 -0.22 4.31
N PHE A 205 26.95 0.50 4.36
CA PHE A 205 26.24 0.77 5.60
C PHE A 205 24.86 0.14 5.57
N ARG A 206 24.40 -0.35 6.74
CA ARG A 206 23.00 -0.68 7.01
C ARG A 206 22.43 0.37 7.95
N ILE A 207 21.23 0.86 7.63
CA ILE A 207 20.59 1.96 8.37
C ILE A 207 19.54 1.43 9.34
N TYR A 208 18.83 0.33 8.97
CA TYR A 208 17.68 -0.12 9.72
C TYR A 208 18.09 -1.05 10.85
N GLY A 209 17.69 -0.72 12.09
CA GLY A 209 17.85 -1.54 13.28
C GLY A 209 16.60 -2.39 13.57
N GLU A 210 16.74 -3.35 14.49
CA GLU A 210 15.65 -4.15 15.05
C GLU A 210 15.69 -4.07 16.59
N PRO A 211 14.54 -4.25 17.26
CA PRO A 211 13.16 -4.33 16.78
C PRO A 211 12.48 -2.96 16.69
N MET A 212 11.59 -2.79 15.70
CA MET A 212 10.73 -1.62 15.65
C MET A 212 9.72 -1.68 16.80
N SER A 213 9.60 -0.59 17.56
CA SER A 213 8.52 -0.39 18.53
C SER A 213 7.46 0.55 17.96
N HIS A 214 6.32 0.66 18.63
CA HIS A 214 5.28 1.60 18.26
C HIS A 214 4.61 2.19 19.48
N ASP A 215 4.01 3.36 19.32
CA ASP A 215 3.25 4.01 20.38
C ASP A 215 1.90 3.30 20.55
N MET A 216 1.68 2.74 21.74
CA MET A 216 0.48 1.97 22.11
C MET A 216 -0.74 2.87 22.32
N GLN A 217 -1.10 3.66 21.29
CA GLN A 217 -2.28 4.52 21.36
C GLN A 217 -3.54 3.77 20.97
N PRO A 218 -4.60 3.76 21.81
CA PRO A 218 -5.87 3.13 21.46
C PRO A 218 -6.49 3.73 20.18
N GLY A 219 -7.12 2.86 19.38
CA GLY A 219 -7.81 3.25 18.15
C GLY A 219 -6.90 3.43 16.95
N THR A 220 -5.61 3.10 17.07
CA THR A 220 -4.68 3.05 15.94
C THR A 220 -4.73 1.69 15.23
N ASP A 221 -4.26 1.65 14.00
CA ASP A 221 -4.08 0.44 13.20
C ASP A 221 -3.09 -0.52 13.88
N LEU A 222 -1.99 0.00 14.42
CA LEU A 222 -1.01 -0.76 15.21
C LEU A 222 -1.67 -1.44 16.42
N SER A 223 -2.45 -0.69 17.22
CA SER A 223 -3.13 -1.28 18.38
C SER A 223 -4.18 -2.32 18.00
N ALA A 224 -4.80 -2.21 16.83
CA ALA A 224 -5.75 -3.21 16.36
C ALA A 224 -5.05 -4.53 16.01
N ILE A 225 -3.87 -4.46 15.39
CA ILE A 225 -3.06 -5.66 15.07
C ILE A 225 -2.64 -6.36 16.37
N ASP A 226 -2.16 -5.63 17.39
CA ASP A 226 -1.80 -6.19 18.69
C ASP A 226 -2.99 -6.86 19.41
N ASP A 227 -4.20 -6.33 19.20
CA ASP A 227 -5.47 -6.90 19.71
C ASP A 227 -5.98 -8.09 18.86
N ASN A 228 -5.22 -8.58 17.88
CA ASN A 228 -5.62 -9.60 16.89
C ASN A 228 -6.87 -9.22 16.08
N LEU A 229 -7.05 -7.94 15.78
CA LEU A 229 -8.14 -7.43 14.97
C LEU A 229 -7.66 -7.10 13.55
N LEU A 230 -8.50 -7.33 12.56
CA LEU A 230 -8.33 -6.69 11.26
C LEU A 230 -8.44 -5.17 11.43
N SER A 231 -7.45 -4.41 10.98
CA SER A 231 -7.53 -2.96 10.95
C SER A 231 -8.09 -2.49 9.61
N VAL A 232 -8.97 -1.48 9.65
CA VAL A 232 -9.50 -0.81 8.44
C VAL A 232 -9.32 0.69 8.63
N THR A 233 -8.31 1.25 7.98
CA THR A 233 -8.00 2.68 8.07
C THR A 233 -8.44 3.39 6.79
N PRO A 234 -9.37 4.35 6.84
CA PRO A 234 -9.67 5.20 5.69
C PRO A 234 -8.51 6.17 5.46
N LEU A 235 -7.93 6.17 4.25
CA LEU A 235 -6.84 7.06 3.88
C LEU A 235 -7.26 7.94 2.70
N HIS A 236 -6.86 9.20 2.71
CA HIS A 236 -6.98 10.13 1.60
C HIS A 236 -5.61 10.67 1.20
N PHE A 237 -5.52 11.19 -0.02
CA PHE A 237 -4.25 11.67 -0.57
C PHE A 237 -3.96 13.15 -0.25
N ASP A 238 -4.91 13.90 0.29
CA ASP A 238 -4.65 15.30 0.64
C ASP A 238 -3.74 15.37 1.87
N LEU A 239 -2.50 15.79 1.64
CA LEU A 239 -1.46 15.97 2.67
C LEU A 239 -1.42 17.41 3.18
N THR A 240 -2.36 18.27 2.80
CA THR A 240 -2.41 19.66 3.22
C THR A 240 -2.77 19.78 4.69
N ASP A 241 -1.88 20.33 5.50
CA ASP A 241 -2.18 20.71 6.88
C ASP A 241 -2.88 22.08 6.89
N LEU A 242 -4.21 22.06 6.98
CA LEU A 242 -5.02 23.29 7.02
C LEU A 242 -4.72 24.14 8.25
N ALA A 243 -4.43 23.52 9.40
CA ALA A 243 -4.05 24.25 10.61
C ALA A 243 -2.67 24.91 10.46
N GLY A 244 -1.73 24.21 9.81
CA GLY A 244 -0.43 24.74 9.45
C GLY A 244 -0.52 25.91 8.47
N MET A 245 -1.43 25.85 7.50
CA MET A 245 -1.68 26.96 6.58
C MET A 245 -2.13 28.23 7.32
N ASP A 246 -3.08 28.12 8.25
CA ASP A 246 -3.53 29.25 9.07
C ASP A 246 -2.40 29.83 9.93
N HIS A 247 -1.47 28.99 10.38
CA HIS A 247 -0.30 29.42 11.12
C HIS A 247 0.70 30.15 10.22
N MET A 248 1.00 29.61 9.04
CA MET A 248 1.92 30.19 8.07
C MET A 248 1.40 31.49 7.44
N ALA A 249 0.08 31.66 7.32
CA ALA A 249 -0.51 32.90 6.83
C ALA A 249 -0.13 34.13 7.66
N ARG A 250 0.27 33.95 8.93
CA ARG A 250 0.74 35.00 9.82
C ARG A 250 2.20 35.39 9.60
N TRP A 251 2.93 34.65 8.77
CA TRP A 251 4.37 34.90 8.51
C TRP A 251 4.62 35.92 7.40
N GLU A 252 3.56 36.50 6.81
CA GLU A 252 3.68 37.49 5.74
C GLU A 252 4.64 37.02 4.64
N VAL A 253 4.40 35.81 4.10
CA VAL A 253 5.31 35.11 3.17
C VAL A 253 5.65 35.93 1.93
N ASP A 254 4.74 36.79 1.48
CA ASP A 254 4.92 37.76 0.40
C ASP A 254 5.98 38.82 0.74
N VAL A 255 6.06 39.27 1.99
CA VAL A 255 7.09 40.19 2.46
C VAL A 255 8.46 39.53 2.44
N LEU A 256 8.53 38.25 2.83
CA LEU A 256 9.78 37.46 2.73
C LEU A 256 10.28 37.37 1.30
N LEU A 257 9.39 37.15 0.33
CA LEU A 257 9.77 37.13 -1.10
C LEU A 257 10.29 38.48 -1.58
N THR A 258 9.63 39.57 -1.19
CA THR A 258 10.04 40.92 -1.56
C THR A 258 11.46 41.25 -1.09
N SER A 259 11.83 40.81 0.13
CA SER A 259 13.18 41.03 0.67
C SER A 259 14.26 40.25 -0.10
N VAL A 260 13.94 39.10 -0.68
CA VAL A 260 14.89 38.32 -1.50
C VAL A 260 15.11 38.97 -2.87
N ILE A 261 14.04 39.45 -3.51
CA ILE A 261 14.12 40.09 -4.85
C ILE A 261 14.86 41.44 -4.81
N GLN A 262 14.80 42.16 -3.69
CA GLN A 262 15.46 43.44 -3.52
C GLN A 262 16.95 43.35 -3.07
N ALA A 263 17.44 42.16 -2.78
CA ALA A 263 18.81 41.94 -2.33
C ALA A 263 19.82 41.71 -3.49
N ASP A 264 19.33 41.61 -4.72
CA ASP A 264 20.12 41.56 -5.97
C ASP A 264 20.20 42.95 -6.64
#